data_eddcbf9b02027ec84aeefcf9ab07c219
#
_entry.id   eddcbf9b02027ec84aeefcf9ab07c219
#
_cell.length_a   1.000
_cell.length_b   1.000
_cell.length_c   1.000
_cell.angle_alpha   90.00
_cell.angle_beta   90.00
_cell.angle_gamma   90.00
#
_symmetry.space_group_name_H-M   'P 1'
#
loop_
_entity.id
_entity.type
_entity.pdbx_description
1 polymer ?
#
loop_
_entity_poly.entity_id
_entity_poly.type
_entity_poly.pdbx_seq_one_letter_code
_entity_poly.pdbx_strand_id
1 'polypeptide(L)'
;MEKRIVECVPNFSEGRDKAVIDRIVSAIETSGGVKVLDVDPGEATNRTVVTFVGSPEAVVEAAFAGVKKAAELIDMRKHKGAHPRMGATDVLPLIPIAGITLEECAELARKLAERIAGELHVPTYCYEAAAFTPRRRNLAVCREGEYEALPEKLAHEESAPDFGARPFDEGVARTGATTVGARDFLIAVNFNLNTTSTRRANAIAFDVREKGRPVREGNPITGKVVRDADGNPLMRPGTLRATKAIGWFIEEYGIAQVSMNITDIAVTPLHVAFDEVCRKADARGVRVTGTEIVGLVPKRALLEAGRYFLRKQQRSTGIAEEEIVRIAVKSMGLDDLKPFDPKEKVIEYLLEAEDQKKRLIDMTCKGFAEETASESPAPGGGSIAAYMGALGAALGTMVANLSSHKAGWDDRWEEFSGWAEKGQALLRELLHLVDEDTAAFNRIMDVFAMPKSTDEEKAARSAALQAATLYATQVPLRTMKTAFEVFAIVRAMAAEGNPNSVSDAGVGALAARSAVLGACLNVKINAAGLKDRAAADALVAEANSVAAAAERAEREVLEIVERKI
;
A
#
# COMPACT_ATOMS: atom_id res chain seq x y z
N MET A 1 -14.21 3.20 -0.41
CA MET A 1 -13.46 1.94 -0.68
C MET A 1 -12.01 2.29 -0.84
N GLU A 2 -11.13 1.56 -0.20
CA GLU A 2 -9.70 1.74 -0.34
C GLU A 2 -9.30 1.60 -1.82
N LYS A 3 -8.48 2.53 -2.32
CA LYS A 3 -8.05 2.53 -3.74
C LYS A 3 -7.23 1.26 -3.98
N ARG A 4 -7.61 0.44 -4.96
CA ARG A 4 -6.87 -0.77 -5.32
C ARG A 4 -5.62 -0.38 -6.10
N ILE A 5 -4.44 -0.71 -5.60
CA ILE A 5 -3.15 -0.36 -6.19
C ILE A 5 -2.29 -1.60 -6.33
N VAL A 6 -1.81 -1.82 -7.54
CA VAL A 6 -0.83 -2.85 -7.89
C VAL A 6 0.43 -2.18 -8.41
N GLU A 7 1.58 -2.69 -8.01
CA GLU A 7 2.87 -2.35 -8.60
C GLU A 7 3.28 -3.46 -9.57
N CYS A 8 3.93 -3.08 -10.66
CA CYS A 8 4.61 -4.01 -11.56
C CYS A 8 6.07 -3.58 -11.72
N VAL A 9 6.97 -4.57 -11.65
CA VAL A 9 8.43 -4.34 -11.72
C VAL A 9 9.04 -5.22 -12.81
N PRO A 10 8.68 -5.00 -14.10
CA PRO A 10 9.25 -5.76 -15.20
C PRO A 10 10.75 -5.53 -15.34
N ASN A 11 11.42 -6.57 -15.78
CA ASN A 11 12.83 -6.55 -16.06
C ASN A 11 13.06 -6.88 -17.54
N PHE A 12 13.60 -5.92 -18.27
CA PHE A 12 13.85 -6.01 -19.70
C PHE A 12 15.33 -6.28 -19.98
N SER A 13 15.63 -7.14 -20.94
CA SER A 13 17.00 -7.49 -21.33
C SER A 13 17.59 -6.45 -22.29
N GLU A 14 17.64 -5.20 -21.85
CA GLU A 14 18.33 -4.07 -22.46
C GLU A 14 18.71 -3.07 -21.36
N GLY A 15 19.95 -2.69 -21.30
CA GLY A 15 20.45 -1.74 -20.29
C GLY A 15 21.48 -0.75 -20.84
N ARG A 16 21.69 -0.74 -22.16
CA ARG A 16 22.71 0.07 -22.85
C ARG A 16 22.13 1.02 -23.87
N ASP A 17 21.14 0.58 -24.65
CA ASP A 17 20.47 1.42 -25.64
C ASP A 17 19.31 2.16 -24.99
N LYS A 18 19.58 3.43 -24.63
CA LYS A 18 18.58 4.30 -24.01
C LYS A 18 17.35 4.49 -24.91
N ALA A 19 17.51 4.53 -26.23
CA ALA A 19 16.38 4.75 -27.14
C ALA A 19 15.42 3.55 -27.14
N VAL A 20 15.94 2.33 -26.96
CA VAL A 20 15.11 1.13 -26.79
C VAL A 20 14.39 1.17 -25.45
N ILE A 21 15.09 1.53 -24.36
CA ILE A 21 14.51 1.66 -23.02
C ILE A 21 13.38 2.70 -23.04
N ASP A 22 13.64 3.92 -23.54
CA ASP A 22 12.68 5.00 -23.59
C ASP A 22 11.41 4.61 -24.38
N ARG A 23 11.54 3.83 -25.46
CA ARG A 23 10.39 3.33 -26.23
C ARG A 23 9.57 2.29 -25.48
N ILE A 24 10.19 1.44 -24.67
CA ILE A 24 9.48 0.48 -23.81
C ILE A 24 8.74 1.22 -22.72
N VAL A 25 9.40 2.17 -22.04
CA VAL A 25 8.79 3.01 -20.99
C VAL A 25 7.61 3.80 -21.54
N SER A 26 7.78 4.45 -22.71
CA SER A 26 6.69 5.19 -23.37
C SER A 26 5.50 4.29 -23.72
N ALA A 27 5.72 3.03 -24.09
CA ALA A 27 4.62 2.09 -24.35
C ALA A 27 3.84 1.75 -23.07
N ILE A 28 4.52 1.67 -21.92
CA ILE A 28 3.90 1.49 -20.61
C ILE A 28 3.06 2.73 -20.25
N GLU A 29 3.63 3.93 -20.34
CA GLU A 29 2.96 5.18 -19.97
C GLU A 29 1.75 5.49 -20.86
N THR A 30 1.87 5.28 -22.17
CA THR A 30 0.79 5.57 -23.14
C THR A 30 -0.36 4.57 -23.08
N SER A 31 -0.24 3.43 -22.38
CA SER A 31 -1.37 2.54 -22.14
C SER A 31 -2.46 3.18 -21.26
N GLY A 32 -2.09 4.20 -20.48
CA GLY A 32 -2.98 4.97 -19.62
C GLY A 32 -3.25 4.32 -18.25
N GLY A 33 -3.57 5.14 -17.26
CA GLY A 33 -3.97 4.69 -15.93
C GLY A 33 -2.85 4.13 -15.03
N VAL A 34 -1.59 4.23 -15.48
CA VAL A 34 -0.40 3.85 -14.69
C VAL A 34 0.56 5.02 -14.56
N LYS A 35 1.38 4.97 -13.52
CA LYS A 35 2.49 5.88 -13.28
C LYS A 35 3.79 5.10 -13.25
N VAL A 36 4.76 5.47 -14.09
CA VAL A 36 6.15 5.01 -13.97
C VAL A 36 6.81 5.77 -12.82
N LEU A 37 7.32 5.04 -11.85
CA LEU A 37 7.94 5.56 -10.64
C LEU A 37 9.48 5.56 -10.73
N ASP A 38 10.04 4.57 -11.43
CA ASP A 38 11.49 4.41 -11.54
C ASP A 38 11.87 3.66 -12.82
N VAL A 39 13.02 4.03 -13.37
CA VAL A 39 13.66 3.35 -14.51
C VAL A 39 15.14 3.21 -14.19
N ASP A 40 15.59 1.99 -13.89
CA ASP A 40 16.95 1.69 -13.45
C ASP A 40 17.69 0.84 -14.52
N PRO A 41 18.46 1.48 -15.44
CA PRO A 41 19.25 0.79 -16.42
C PRO A 41 20.60 0.33 -15.85
N GLY A 42 20.92 -0.97 -16.00
CA GLY A 42 22.18 -1.55 -15.61
C GLY A 42 23.06 -1.91 -16.82
N GLU A 43 24.06 -1.10 -17.14
CA GLU A 43 24.92 -1.28 -18.30
C GLU A 43 25.72 -2.62 -18.25
N ALA A 44 26.29 -2.96 -17.09
CA ALA A 44 27.07 -4.19 -16.89
C ALA A 44 26.18 -5.44 -16.98
N THR A 45 24.99 -5.39 -16.45
CA THR A 45 24.00 -6.47 -16.48
C THR A 45 23.28 -6.56 -17.82
N ASN A 46 23.32 -5.49 -18.63
CA ASN A 46 22.54 -5.27 -19.84
C ASN A 46 21.06 -5.56 -19.61
N ARG A 47 20.49 -4.90 -18.61
CA ARG A 47 19.13 -5.09 -18.12
C ARG A 47 18.60 -3.78 -17.53
N THR A 48 17.33 -3.49 -17.78
CA THR A 48 16.62 -2.37 -17.15
C THR A 48 15.48 -2.90 -16.28
N VAL A 49 15.38 -2.38 -15.07
CA VAL A 49 14.22 -2.55 -14.20
C VAL A 49 13.33 -1.32 -14.33
N VAL A 50 12.06 -1.53 -14.64
CA VAL A 50 11.07 -0.45 -14.70
C VAL A 50 10.05 -0.70 -13.60
N THR A 51 9.76 0.32 -12.80
CA THR A 51 8.75 0.25 -11.72
C THR A 51 7.58 1.16 -12.08
N PHE A 52 6.38 0.61 -12.12
CA PHE A 52 5.17 1.39 -12.33
C PHE A 52 4.01 0.86 -11.48
N VAL A 53 3.05 1.74 -11.21
CA VAL A 53 1.89 1.46 -10.35
C VAL A 53 0.60 1.98 -10.99
N GLY A 54 -0.52 1.39 -10.60
CA GLY A 54 -1.85 1.83 -11.05
C GLY A 54 -2.96 0.94 -10.50
N SER A 55 -4.17 1.08 -11.06
CA SER A 55 -5.23 0.12 -10.80
C SER A 55 -4.87 -1.26 -11.35
N PRO A 56 -5.42 -2.36 -10.80
CA PRO A 56 -5.13 -3.71 -11.27
C PRO A 56 -5.28 -3.88 -12.78
N GLU A 57 -6.34 -3.32 -13.35
CA GLU A 57 -6.64 -3.40 -14.78
C GLU A 57 -5.65 -2.60 -15.61
N ALA A 58 -5.35 -1.37 -15.21
CA ALA A 58 -4.39 -0.51 -15.91
C ALA A 58 -2.97 -1.10 -15.89
N VAL A 59 -2.55 -1.67 -14.76
CA VAL A 59 -1.23 -2.30 -14.62
C VAL A 59 -1.08 -3.51 -15.53
N VAL A 60 -2.13 -4.32 -15.68
CA VAL A 60 -2.12 -5.48 -16.61
C VAL A 60 -1.97 -5.03 -18.06
N GLU A 61 -2.72 -3.99 -18.49
CA GLU A 61 -2.61 -3.42 -19.85
C GLU A 61 -1.23 -2.81 -20.09
N ALA A 62 -0.69 -2.06 -19.15
CA ALA A 62 0.63 -1.45 -19.26
C ALA A 62 1.76 -2.50 -19.29
N ALA A 63 1.65 -3.52 -18.46
CA ALA A 63 2.59 -4.64 -18.46
C ALA A 63 2.59 -5.36 -19.81
N PHE A 64 1.40 -5.65 -20.37
CA PHE A 64 1.27 -6.26 -21.68
C PHE A 64 1.88 -5.38 -22.79
N ALA A 65 1.61 -4.06 -22.77
CA ALA A 65 2.18 -3.12 -23.73
C ALA A 65 3.71 -3.07 -23.65
N GLY A 66 4.28 -3.07 -22.46
CA GLY A 66 5.74 -3.13 -22.23
C GLY A 66 6.37 -4.42 -22.78
N VAL A 67 5.76 -5.58 -22.49
CA VAL A 67 6.21 -6.89 -23.01
C VAL A 67 6.17 -6.93 -24.54
N LYS A 68 5.06 -6.47 -25.12
CA LYS A 68 4.90 -6.36 -26.59
C LYS A 68 6.02 -5.51 -27.20
N LYS A 69 6.26 -4.33 -26.62
CA LYS A 69 7.30 -3.43 -27.12
C LYS A 69 8.71 -4.03 -26.97
N ALA A 70 8.99 -4.69 -25.86
CA ALA A 70 10.27 -5.38 -25.67
C ALA A 70 10.46 -6.51 -26.68
N ALA A 71 9.44 -7.33 -26.96
CA ALA A 71 9.49 -8.39 -27.97
C ALA A 71 9.72 -7.85 -29.39
N GLU A 72 9.24 -6.63 -29.70
CA GLU A 72 9.49 -5.95 -30.98
C GLU A 72 10.92 -5.44 -31.12
N LEU A 73 11.54 -4.99 -30.02
CA LEU A 73 12.79 -4.22 -30.07
C LEU A 73 14.03 -5.01 -29.68
N ILE A 74 13.89 -5.98 -28.78
CA ILE A 74 15.01 -6.73 -28.22
C ILE A 74 15.18 -8.06 -28.98
N ASP A 75 16.42 -8.35 -29.37
CA ASP A 75 16.79 -9.62 -30.00
C ASP A 75 17.74 -10.41 -29.08
N MET A 76 17.20 -11.42 -28.41
CA MET A 76 17.92 -12.23 -27.44
C MET A 76 19.11 -13.02 -28.05
N ARG A 77 19.09 -13.27 -29.35
CA ARG A 77 20.21 -13.91 -30.06
C ARG A 77 21.50 -13.08 -30.00
N LYS A 78 21.34 -11.76 -29.83
CA LYS A 78 22.44 -10.77 -29.76
C LYS A 78 22.75 -10.33 -28.34
N HIS A 79 21.86 -10.64 -27.38
CA HIS A 79 21.96 -10.15 -26.02
C HIS A 79 23.07 -10.84 -25.23
N LYS A 80 23.90 -10.03 -24.54
CA LYS A 80 24.91 -10.49 -23.57
C LYS A 80 24.94 -9.54 -22.37
N GLY A 81 24.87 -10.09 -21.16
CA GLY A 81 24.94 -9.37 -19.90
C GLY A 81 25.36 -10.31 -18.76
N ALA A 82 25.81 -9.76 -17.65
CA ALA A 82 26.25 -10.54 -16.48
C ALA A 82 25.09 -11.08 -15.64
N HIS A 83 23.86 -10.62 -15.88
CA HIS A 83 22.68 -11.04 -15.12
C HIS A 83 21.98 -12.23 -15.81
N PRO A 84 21.52 -13.25 -15.04
CA PRO A 84 20.69 -14.34 -15.57
C PRO A 84 19.42 -13.81 -16.26
N ARG A 85 19.07 -14.36 -17.42
CA ARG A 85 17.90 -13.94 -18.20
C ARG A 85 17.36 -15.06 -19.08
N MET A 86 16.06 -15.03 -19.36
CA MET A 86 15.40 -15.98 -20.25
C MET A 86 14.82 -15.35 -21.52
N GLY A 87 14.54 -14.07 -21.54
CA GLY A 87 13.92 -13.43 -22.69
C GLY A 87 14.00 -11.91 -22.67
N ALA A 88 13.47 -11.29 -23.72
CA ALA A 88 13.39 -9.83 -23.89
C ALA A 88 12.73 -9.15 -22.69
N THR A 89 11.62 -9.71 -22.21
CA THR A 89 11.11 -9.48 -20.85
C THR A 89 11.43 -10.72 -20.03
N ASP A 90 12.36 -10.59 -19.10
CA ASP A 90 12.82 -11.72 -18.31
C ASP A 90 11.86 -12.03 -17.15
N VAL A 91 11.48 -11.02 -16.37
CA VAL A 91 10.61 -11.16 -15.20
C VAL A 91 9.53 -10.09 -15.20
N LEU A 92 8.31 -10.50 -14.88
CA LEU A 92 7.12 -9.64 -14.83
C LEU A 92 6.32 -9.94 -13.56
N PRO A 93 6.67 -9.35 -12.41
CA PRO A 93 5.94 -9.53 -11.16
C PRO A 93 4.82 -8.52 -11.01
N LEU A 94 3.67 -8.97 -10.50
CA LEU A 94 2.62 -8.13 -9.93
C LEU A 94 2.70 -8.15 -8.41
N ILE A 95 2.59 -6.99 -7.77
CA ILE A 95 2.85 -6.79 -6.35
C ILE A 95 1.68 -6.03 -5.73
N PRO A 96 0.99 -6.58 -4.71
CA PRO A 96 -0.10 -5.89 -4.04
C PRO A 96 0.44 -4.73 -3.18
N ILE A 97 -0.06 -3.51 -3.42
CA ILE A 97 0.31 -2.32 -2.63
C ILE A 97 -0.82 -1.98 -1.66
N ALA A 98 -2.04 -1.77 -2.14
CA ALA A 98 -3.20 -1.42 -1.33
C ALA A 98 -4.50 -1.96 -1.93
N GLY A 99 -5.47 -2.31 -1.08
CA GLY A 99 -6.83 -2.70 -1.48
C GLY A 99 -6.95 -3.95 -2.35
N ILE A 100 -5.91 -4.77 -2.46
CA ILE A 100 -5.85 -6.01 -3.24
C ILE A 100 -4.99 -7.05 -2.52
N THR A 101 -5.34 -8.32 -2.62
CA THR A 101 -4.60 -9.44 -2.03
C THR A 101 -3.53 -10.00 -2.97
N LEU A 102 -2.59 -10.76 -2.39
CA LEU A 102 -1.58 -11.48 -3.19
C LEU A 102 -2.21 -12.54 -4.10
N GLU A 103 -3.26 -13.21 -3.64
CA GLU A 103 -4.02 -14.20 -4.41
C GLU A 103 -4.69 -13.57 -5.63
N GLU A 104 -5.33 -12.40 -5.46
CA GLU A 104 -5.90 -11.65 -6.57
C GLU A 104 -4.82 -11.22 -7.58
N CYS A 105 -3.66 -10.78 -7.11
CA CYS A 105 -2.51 -10.47 -7.98
C CYS A 105 -2.00 -11.73 -8.71
N ALA A 106 -2.02 -12.89 -8.07
CA ALA A 106 -1.63 -14.16 -8.70
C ALA A 106 -2.60 -14.56 -9.82
N GLU A 107 -3.90 -14.35 -9.64
CA GLU A 107 -4.89 -14.57 -10.71
C GLU A 107 -4.70 -13.63 -11.89
N LEU A 108 -4.43 -12.34 -11.62
CA LEU A 108 -4.11 -11.36 -12.67
C LEU A 108 -2.83 -11.75 -13.43
N ALA A 109 -1.80 -12.18 -12.70
CA ALA A 109 -0.54 -12.62 -13.30
C ALA A 109 -0.72 -13.83 -14.22
N ARG A 110 -1.54 -14.82 -13.85
CA ARG A 110 -1.86 -15.99 -14.69
C ARG A 110 -2.60 -15.58 -15.97
N LYS A 111 -3.61 -14.71 -15.85
CA LYS A 111 -4.34 -14.16 -17.03
C LYS A 111 -3.41 -13.38 -17.95
N LEU A 112 -2.50 -12.58 -17.38
CA LEU A 112 -1.51 -11.85 -18.16
C LEU A 112 -0.53 -12.78 -18.86
N ALA A 113 -0.07 -13.84 -18.18
CA ALA A 113 0.81 -14.86 -18.76
C ALA A 113 0.15 -15.59 -19.94
N GLU A 114 -1.11 -16.01 -19.79
CA GLU A 114 -1.91 -16.64 -20.85
C GLU A 114 -2.07 -15.70 -22.05
N ARG A 115 -2.37 -14.43 -21.80
CA ARG A 115 -2.54 -13.43 -22.86
C ARG A 115 -1.24 -13.15 -23.61
N ILE A 116 -0.10 -13.01 -22.90
CA ILE A 116 1.22 -12.84 -23.52
C ILE A 116 1.53 -14.03 -24.44
N ALA A 117 1.29 -15.24 -23.96
CA ALA A 117 1.55 -16.45 -24.75
C ALA A 117 0.61 -16.56 -25.96
N GLY A 118 -0.67 -16.23 -25.82
CA GLY A 118 -1.68 -16.30 -26.89
C GLY A 118 -1.52 -15.23 -27.96
N GLU A 119 -1.29 -13.97 -27.56
CA GLU A 119 -1.28 -12.82 -28.48
C GLU A 119 0.13 -12.49 -29.02
N LEU A 120 1.17 -12.63 -28.18
CA LEU A 120 2.55 -12.29 -28.57
C LEU A 120 3.39 -13.51 -28.95
N HIS A 121 2.86 -14.72 -28.73
CA HIS A 121 3.54 -15.99 -28.99
C HIS A 121 4.86 -16.15 -28.23
N VAL A 122 4.96 -15.52 -27.04
CA VAL A 122 6.10 -15.64 -26.12
C VAL A 122 5.78 -16.70 -25.08
N PRO A 123 6.57 -17.77 -24.94
CA PRO A 123 6.36 -18.79 -23.90
C PRO A 123 6.44 -18.17 -22.50
N THR A 124 5.51 -18.52 -21.60
CA THR A 124 5.44 -17.95 -20.26
C THR A 124 5.49 -19.02 -19.17
N TYR A 125 6.25 -18.72 -18.10
CA TYR A 125 6.36 -19.52 -16.89
C TYR A 125 5.79 -18.73 -15.70
N CYS A 126 4.86 -19.32 -14.96
CA CYS A 126 4.30 -18.71 -13.75
C CYS A 126 5.17 -19.04 -12.54
N TYR A 127 5.51 -18.01 -11.73
CA TYR A 127 6.37 -18.20 -10.54
C TYR A 127 5.78 -17.55 -9.29
N GLU A 128 6.39 -17.79 -8.12
CA GLU A 128 5.95 -17.36 -6.79
C GLU A 128 4.48 -17.71 -6.52
N ALA A 129 3.63 -16.78 -6.09
CA ALA A 129 2.22 -17.04 -5.80
C ALA A 129 1.40 -17.43 -7.05
N ALA A 130 1.83 -17.03 -8.25
CA ALA A 130 1.19 -17.41 -9.50
C ALA A 130 1.56 -18.82 -9.99
N ALA A 131 2.57 -19.47 -9.41
CA ALA A 131 3.03 -20.79 -9.83
C ALA A 131 1.96 -21.85 -9.72
N PHE A 132 1.83 -22.71 -10.76
CA PHE A 132 0.93 -23.87 -10.74
C PHE A 132 1.50 -25.08 -9.99
N THR A 133 2.83 -25.09 -9.78
CA THR A 133 3.51 -26.16 -9.03
C THR A 133 4.41 -25.60 -7.94
N PRO A 134 4.57 -26.28 -6.79
CA PRO A 134 5.45 -25.81 -5.72
C PRO A 134 6.91 -25.59 -6.16
N ARG A 135 7.39 -26.39 -7.11
CA ARG A 135 8.75 -26.29 -7.66
C ARG A 135 9.01 -24.92 -8.33
N ARG A 136 8.00 -24.39 -9.06
CA ARG A 136 8.10 -23.13 -9.81
C ARG A 136 7.88 -21.87 -8.96
N ARG A 137 7.53 -22.01 -7.69
CA ARG A 137 7.56 -20.86 -6.76
C ARG A 137 8.94 -20.20 -6.70
N ASN A 138 10.00 -20.99 -6.87
CA ASN A 138 11.35 -20.44 -6.92
C ASN A 138 11.69 -19.97 -8.36
N LEU A 139 11.81 -18.67 -8.55
CA LEU A 139 12.21 -18.05 -9.84
C LEU A 139 13.49 -18.66 -10.43
N ALA A 140 14.46 -19.02 -9.57
CA ALA A 140 15.70 -19.62 -10.04
C ALA A 140 15.48 -20.96 -10.77
N VAL A 141 14.48 -21.73 -10.38
CA VAL A 141 14.09 -22.98 -11.05
C VAL A 141 13.49 -22.70 -12.44
N CYS A 142 12.66 -21.67 -12.56
CA CYS A 142 12.13 -21.24 -13.85
C CYS A 142 13.26 -20.81 -14.81
N ARG A 143 14.30 -20.14 -14.28
CA ARG A 143 15.45 -19.63 -15.03
C ARG A 143 16.60 -20.61 -15.21
N GLU A 144 16.51 -21.82 -14.68
CA GLU A 144 17.59 -22.80 -14.75
C GLU A 144 18.11 -22.98 -16.20
N GLY A 145 19.42 -22.80 -16.39
CA GLY A 145 20.06 -22.82 -17.69
C GLY A 145 19.82 -21.59 -18.57
N GLU A 146 19.07 -20.61 -18.10
CA GLU A 146 18.84 -19.31 -18.75
C GLU A 146 18.25 -19.41 -20.18
N TYR A 147 18.49 -18.38 -21.01
CA TYR A 147 18.07 -18.36 -22.41
C TYR A 147 18.67 -19.51 -23.23
N GLU A 148 19.91 -19.88 -22.93
CA GLU A 148 20.66 -20.90 -23.64
C GLU A 148 20.07 -22.31 -23.49
N ALA A 149 19.37 -22.58 -22.40
CA ALA A 149 18.68 -23.85 -22.17
C ALA A 149 17.26 -23.92 -22.77
N LEU A 150 16.71 -22.83 -23.32
CA LEU A 150 15.35 -22.82 -23.85
C LEU A 150 15.08 -23.88 -24.94
N PRO A 151 15.98 -24.16 -25.89
CA PRO A 151 15.75 -25.21 -26.88
C PRO A 151 15.47 -26.58 -26.23
N GLU A 152 16.22 -26.93 -25.19
CA GLU A 152 16.05 -28.18 -24.46
C GLU A 152 14.81 -28.14 -23.58
N LYS A 153 14.59 -27.03 -22.83
CA LYS A 153 13.42 -26.87 -21.94
C LYS A 153 12.08 -26.98 -22.69
N LEU A 154 12.00 -26.41 -23.87
CA LEU A 154 10.79 -26.43 -24.68
C LEU A 154 10.54 -27.79 -25.37
N ALA A 155 11.58 -28.63 -25.47
CA ALA A 155 11.48 -29.98 -26.02
C ALA A 155 10.97 -31.03 -25.00
N HIS A 156 10.99 -30.72 -23.70
CA HIS A 156 10.65 -31.66 -22.63
C HIS A 156 9.39 -31.20 -21.85
N GLU A 157 8.42 -32.09 -21.67
CA GLU A 157 7.16 -31.81 -21.00
C GLU A 157 7.34 -31.35 -19.54
N GLU A 158 8.30 -31.90 -18.80
CA GLU A 158 8.57 -31.55 -17.40
C GLU A 158 9.04 -30.09 -17.21
N SER A 159 9.70 -29.52 -18.22
CA SER A 159 10.21 -28.15 -18.24
C SER A 159 9.42 -27.22 -19.16
N ALA A 160 8.35 -27.72 -19.79
CA ALA A 160 7.49 -26.92 -20.67
C ALA A 160 6.93 -25.67 -19.95
N PRO A 161 6.72 -24.56 -20.66
CA PRO A 161 6.08 -23.37 -20.11
C PRO A 161 4.64 -23.66 -19.69
N ASP A 162 4.11 -22.84 -18.78
CA ASP A 162 2.72 -22.96 -18.34
C ASP A 162 1.74 -22.56 -19.45
N PHE A 163 2.13 -21.59 -20.29
CA PHE A 163 1.38 -21.18 -21.47
C PHE A 163 2.32 -20.99 -22.67
N GLY A 164 1.76 -21.21 -23.87
CA GLY A 164 2.46 -21.00 -25.13
C GLY A 164 3.56 -22.04 -25.39
N ALA A 165 3.33 -23.32 -25.00
CA ALA A 165 4.24 -24.41 -25.33
C ALA A 165 4.36 -24.55 -26.86
N ARG A 166 5.59 -24.40 -27.38
CA ARG A 166 5.90 -24.46 -28.80
C ARG A 166 7.37 -24.81 -29.01
N PRO A 167 7.75 -25.31 -30.20
CA PRO A 167 9.15 -25.53 -30.51
C PRO A 167 9.99 -24.26 -30.44
N PHE A 168 11.27 -24.40 -30.18
CA PHE A 168 12.22 -23.28 -30.25
C PHE A 168 12.43 -22.86 -31.72
N ASP A 169 11.54 -22.03 -32.20
CA ASP A 169 11.57 -21.44 -33.54
C ASP A 169 12.25 -20.07 -33.57
N GLU A 170 12.30 -19.42 -34.72
CA GLU A 170 12.95 -18.13 -34.88
C GLU A 170 12.27 -17.01 -34.05
N GLY A 171 10.95 -17.10 -33.84
CA GLY A 171 10.21 -16.17 -32.97
C GLY A 171 10.67 -16.28 -31.52
N VAL A 172 10.70 -17.50 -30.97
CA VAL A 172 11.18 -17.76 -29.60
C VAL A 172 12.68 -17.48 -29.48
N ALA A 173 13.49 -17.79 -30.50
CA ALA A 173 14.91 -17.44 -30.50
C ALA A 173 15.13 -15.93 -30.37
N ARG A 174 14.26 -15.12 -30.98
CA ARG A 174 14.33 -13.66 -30.88
C ARG A 174 13.86 -13.15 -29.53
N THR A 175 12.70 -13.58 -29.03
CA THR A 175 12.08 -13.05 -27.83
C THR A 175 12.50 -13.74 -26.53
N GLY A 176 12.91 -15.00 -26.61
CA GLY A 176 13.07 -15.88 -25.45
C GLY A 176 11.71 -16.21 -24.81
N ALA A 177 11.73 -16.46 -23.51
CA ALA A 177 10.57 -16.75 -22.69
C ALA A 177 10.49 -15.76 -21.51
N THR A 178 9.27 -15.54 -20.98
CA THR A 178 9.03 -14.60 -19.89
C THR A 178 8.56 -15.33 -18.63
N THR A 179 9.08 -14.95 -17.46
CA THR A 179 8.54 -15.38 -16.17
C THR A 179 7.54 -14.33 -15.66
N VAL A 180 6.30 -14.76 -15.42
CA VAL A 180 5.22 -13.90 -14.90
C VAL A 180 4.81 -14.39 -13.52
N GLY A 181 4.68 -13.50 -12.56
CA GLY A 181 4.37 -13.94 -11.20
C GLY A 181 3.69 -12.88 -10.34
N ALA A 182 3.34 -13.29 -9.13
CA ALA A 182 2.90 -12.40 -8.09
C ALA A 182 3.70 -12.68 -6.81
N ARG A 183 4.19 -11.64 -6.18
CA ARG A 183 4.96 -11.71 -4.93
C ARG A 183 4.61 -10.56 -4.00
N ASP A 184 4.93 -10.67 -2.73
CA ASP A 184 4.82 -9.54 -1.83
C ASP A 184 5.90 -8.49 -2.11
N PHE A 185 5.74 -7.32 -1.51
CA PHE A 185 6.67 -6.21 -1.69
C PHE A 185 8.05 -6.57 -1.12
N LEU A 186 9.08 -6.26 -1.89
CA LEU A 186 10.46 -6.39 -1.45
C LEU A 186 10.98 -5.02 -1.02
N ILE A 187 11.52 -4.93 0.19
CA ILE A 187 12.24 -3.74 0.66
C ILE A 187 13.73 -4.03 0.63
N ALA A 188 14.47 -3.23 -0.14
CA ALA A 188 15.92 -3.15 -0.03
C ALA A 188 16.27 -2.10 1.04
N VAL A 189 17.01 -2.51 2.08
CA VAL A 189 17.32 -1.68 3.23
C VAL A 189 18.75 -1.88 3.71
N ASN A 190 19.43 -0.79 4.04
CA ASN A 190 20.78 -0.79 4.58
C ASN A 190 20.76 -0.26 6.01
N PHE A 191 21.32 -1.01 6.95
CA PHE A 191 21.46 -0.60 8.35
C PHE A 191 22.87 -0.03 8.57
N ASN A 192 22.96 1.24 8.91
CA ASN A 192 24.21 1.99 9.11
C ASN A 192 24.87 1.59 10.43
N LEU A 193 26.14 1.32 10.42
CA LEU A 193 26.88 0.88 11.60
C LEU A 193 27.97 1.90 11.97
N ASN A 194 28.17 2.12 13.26
CA ASN A 194 29.26 2.95 13.78
C ASN A 194 30.64 2.26 13.68
N THR A 195 30.90 1.56 12.59
CA THR A 195 32.16 0.85 12.35
C THR A 195 32.54 0.88 10.87
N THR A 196 33.82 0.78 10.58
CA THR A 196 34.36 0.57 9.23
C THR A 196 34.58 -0.91 8.91
N SER A 197 34.32 -1.80 9.87
CA SER A 197 34.63 -3.23 9.76
C SER A 197 33.56 -4.01 8.97
N THR A 198 33.81 -4.28 7.70
CA THR A 198 33.03 -5.18 6.86
C THR A 198 32.87 -6.57 7.49
N ARG A 199 33.89 -7.04 8.22
CA ARG A 199 33.82 -8.31 8.95
C ARG A 199 32.75 -8.30 10.04
N ARG A 200 32.60 -7.20 10.77
CA ARG A 200 31.53 -7.04 11.79
C ARG A 200 30.17 -6.97 11.12
N ALA A 201 30.03 -6.19 10.06
CA ALA A 201 28.79 -6.09 9.29
C ALA A 201 28.36 -7.45 8.73
N ASN A 202 29.28 -8.21 8.10
CA ASN A 202 29.00 -9.57 7.63
C ASN A 202 28.63 -10.55 8.74
N ALA A 203 29.27 -10.42 9.92
CA ALA A 203 28.92 -11.27 11.08
C ALA A 203 27.48 -11.02 11.53
N ILE A 204 27.01 -9.76 11.53
CA ILE A 204 25.61 -9.40 11.85
C ILE A 204 24.68 -9.91 10.72
N ALA A 205 25.00 -9.62 9.46
CA ALA A 205 24.22 -10.06 8.31
C ALA A 205 23.98 -11.58 8.30
N PHE A 206 25.02 -12.37 8.62
CA PHE A 206 24.93 -13.83 8.64
C PHE A 206 24.15 -14.39 9.84
N ASP A 207 24.04 -13.64 10.92
CA ASP A 207 23.21 -14.04 12.04
C ASP A 207 21.72 -13.75 11.81
N VAL A 208 21.40 -12.76 10.98
CA VAL A 208 20.01 -12.36 10.75
C VAL A 208 19.41 -12.99 9.49
N ARG A 209 20.12 -13.07 8.36
CA ARG A 209 19.58 -13.56 7.10
C ARG A 209 19.10 -15.01 7.17
N GLU A 210 18.05 -15.38 6.45
CA GLU A 210 17.45 -16.71 6.48
C GLU A 210 18.45 -17.85 6.25
N LYS A 211 19.30 -17.76 5.23
CA LYS A 211 20.33 -18.75 4.95
C LYS A 211 21.33 -18.94 6.11
N GLY A 212 21.51 -17.92 6.93
CA GLY A 212 22.41 -17.93 8.08
C GLY A 212 23.89 -18.11 7.70
N ARG A 213 24.59 -18.96 8.44
CA ARG A 213 26.03 -19.21 8.30
C ARG A 213 26.39 -20.69 8.36
N PRO A 214 27.52 -21.11 7.77
CA PRO A 214 28.05 -22.46 7.96
C PRO A 214 28.40 -22.74 9.43
N VAL A 215 28.05 -23.92 9.91
CA VAL A 215 28.51 -24.45 11.21
C VAL A 215 30.02 -24.73 11.11
N ARG A 216 30.77 -24.37 12.16
CA ARG A 216 32.21 -24.57 12.22
C ARG A 216 32.61 -25.26 13.51
N GLU A 217 33.62 -26.12 13.46
CA GLU A 217 34.21 -26.77 14.62
C GLU A 217 35.11 -25.80 15.39
N GLY A 218 35.00 -25.77 16.71
CA GLY A 218 35.80 -24.91 17.58
C GLY A 218 35.47 -23.42 17.38
N ASN A 219 36.32 -22.68 16.69
CA ASN A 219 36.11 -21.26 16.48
C ASN A 219 35.00 -20.98 15.45
N PRO A 220 33.95 -20.22 15.78
CA PRO A 220 32.79 -19.99 14.90
C PRO A 220 33.13 -19.16 13.64
N ILE A 221 34.32 -18.55 13.57
CA ILE A 221 34.75 -17.71 12.45
C ILE A 221 35.81 -18.40 11.61
N THR A 222 36.83 -18.99 12.25
CA THR A 222 38.02 -19.54 11.59
C THR A 222 38.08 -21.07 11.61
N GLY A 223 37.20 -21.73 12.37
CA GLY A 223 37.13 -23.18 12.46
C GLY A 223 36.78 -23.84 11.15
N LYS A 224 37.07 -25.13 11.03
CA LYS A 224 36.73 -25.94 9.85
C LYS A 224 35.24 -26.02 9.65
N VAL A 225 34.77 -25.84 8.43
CA VAL A 225 33.33 -25.96 8.10
C VAL A 225 32.88 -27.39 8.26
N VAL A 226 31.84 -27.63 9.08
CA VAL A 226 31.17 -28.93 9.21
C VAL A 226 30.37 -29.18 7.93
N ARG A 227 30.49 -30.39 7.39
CA ARG A 227 29.78 -30.81 6.17
C ARG A 227 28.87 -32.00 6.48
N ASP A 228 27.76 -32.09 5.73
CA ASP A 228 26.87 -33.25 5.75
C ASP A 228 27.48 -34.46 4.98
N ALA A 229 26.71 -35.53 4.89
CA ALA A 229 27.13 -36.76 4.20
C ALA A 229 27.37 -36.54 2.68
N ASP A 230 26.71 -35.54 2.08
CA ASP A 230 26.83 -35.19 0.66
C ASP A 230 27.92 -34.16 0.41
N GLY A 231 28.68 -33.76 1.44
CA GLY A 231 29.76 -32.80 1.35
C GLY A 231 29.33 -31.34 1.35
N ASN A 232 28.04 -31.02 1.56
CA ASN A 232 27.53 -29.66 1.65
C ASN A 232 27.80 -29.06 3.02
N PRO A 233 28.05 -27.74 3.14
CA PRO A 233 28.18 -27.07 4.42
C PRO A 233 26.89 -27.22 5.26
N LEU A 234 27.01 -27.73 6.48
CA LEU A 234 25.91 -27.71 7.44
C LEU A 234 25.64 -26.25 7.82
N MET A 235 24.42 -25.79 7.57
CA MET A 235 24.04 -24.40 7.80
C MET A 235 23.32 -24.24 9.14
N ARG A 236 23.67 -23.19 9.89
CA ARG A 236 22.88 -22.68 11.00
C ARG A 236 22.03 -21.51 10.47
N PRO A 237 20.69 -21.65 10.42
CA PRO A 237 19.83 -20.56 9.95
C PRO A 237 20.02 -19.29 10.76
N GLY A 238 19.78 -18.15 10.12
CA GLY A 238 19.68 -16.87 10.83
C GLY A 238 18.33 -16.72 11.54
N THR A 239 18.16 -15.57 12.17
CA THR A 239 17.01 -15.32 13.03
C THR A 239 15.80 -14.74 12.29
N LEU A 240 15.98 -14.20 11.07
CA LEU A 240 14.91 -13.66 10.25
C LEU A 240 14.63 -14.57 9.05
N ARG A 241 13.36 -14.72 8.71
CA ARG A 241 12.89 -15.45 7.53
C ARG A 241 12.68 -14.46 6.37
N ALA A 242 12.57 -14.96 5.16
CA ALA A 242 12.36 -14.14 3.96
C ALA A 242 13.35 -12.95 3.85
N THR A 243 14.62 -13.17 4.23
CA THR A 243 15.65 -12.12 4.19
C THR A 243 16.94 -12.63 3.58
N LYS A 244 17.58 -11.76 2.78
CA LYS A 244 18.94 -11.94 2.28
C LYS A 244 19.77 -10.76 2.79
N ALA A 245 20.96 -11.00 3.32
CA ALA A 245 21.80 -9.92 3.81
C ALA A 245 23.28 -10.20 3.63
N ILE A 246 24.04 -9.12 3.42
CA ILE A 246 25.50 -9.07 3.40
C ILE A 246 25.99 -7.86 4.18
N GLY A 247 27.25 -7.87 4.59
CA GLY A 247 27.92 -6.68 5.10
C GLY A 247 28.87 -6.10 4.05
N TRP A 248 28.86 -4.79 3.90
CA TRP A 248 29.74 -4.07 2.99
C TRP A 248 30.26 -2.76 3.62
N PHE A 249 31.18 -2.09 2.96
CA PHE A 249 31.67 -0.78 3.33
C PHE A 249 31.31 0.21 2.22
N ILE A 250 30.81 1.35 2.60
CA ILE A 250 30.43 2.43 1.67
C ILE A 250 31.43 3.56 1.84
N GLU A 251 32.24 3.79 0.82
CA GLU A 251 33.27 4.83 0.83
C GLU A 251 32.69 6.24 0.97
N GLU A 252 31.56 6.51 0.31
CA GLU A 252 30.84 7.79 0.34
C GLU A 252 30.50 8.21 1.78
N TYR A 253 30.12 7.25 2.63
CA TYR A 253 29.71 7.51 4.02
C TYR A 253 30.81 7.19 5.05
N GLY A 254 31.88 6.51 4.63
CA GLY A 254 32.97 6.10 5.52
C GLY A 254 32.54 5.09 6.59
N ILE A 255 31.47 4.33 6.39
CA ILE A 255 30.92 3.37 7.33
C ILE A 255 30.66 2.01 6.69
N ALA A 256 30.60 0.97 7.51
CA ALA A 256 30.07 -0.32 7.11
C ALA A 256 28.55 -0.36 7.33
N GLN A 257 27.87 -1.09 6.44
CA GLN A 257 26.42 -1.30 6.50
C GLN A 257 26.11 -2.80 6.47
N VAL A 258 24.98 -3.17 7.07
CA VAL A 258 24.29 -4.43 6.77
C VAL A 258 23.27 -4.14 5.66
N SER A 259 23.57 -4.56 4.44
CA SER A 259 22.63 -4.47 3.32
C SER A 259 21.71 -5.68 3.35
N MET A 260 20.41 -5.45 3.33
CA MET A 260 19.39 -6.48 3.43
C MET A 260 18.30 -6.29 2.39
N ASN A 261 17.88 -7.39 1.77
CA ASN A 261 16.63 -7.48 1.03
C ASN A 261 15.64 -8.27 1.88
N ILE A 262 14.58 -7.61 2.33
CA ILE A 262 13.40 -8.24 2.91
C ILE A 262 12.53 -8.66 1.72
N THR A 263 12.48 -9.95 1.42
CA THR A 263 11.82 -10.47 0.21
C THR A 263 10.32 -10.68 0.38
N ASP A 264 9.84 -10.63 1.62
CA ASP A 264 8.43 -10.71 2.00
C ASP A 264 8.22 -9.93 3.31
N ILE A 265 7.57 -8.77 3.21
CA ILE A 265 7.35 -7.87 4.36
C ILE A 265 6.22 -8.34 5.27
N ALA A 266 5.38 -9.27 4.83
CA ALA A 266 4.37 -9.90 5.68
C ALA A 266 5.00 -10.94 6.62
N VAL A 267 6.08 -11.61 6.18
CA VAL A 267 6.85 -12.57 6.97
C VAL A 267 7.84 -11.87 7.91
N THR A 268 8.55 -10.87 7.41
CA THR A 268 9.51 -10.07 8.19
C THR A 268 9.24 -8.58 7.95
N PRO A 269 8.43 -7.95 8.81
CA PRO A 269 8.21 -6.51 8.77
C PRO A 269 9.52 -5.71 8.97
N LEU A 270 9.58 -4.51 8.38
CA LEU A 270 10.77 -3.65 8.43
C LEU A 270 11.27 -3.37 9.85
N HIS A 271 10.38 -3.06 10.78
CA HIS A 271 10.72 -2.79 12.18
C HIS A 271 11.25 -4.02 12.92
N VAL A 272 10.79 -5.23 12.56
CA VAL A 272 11.31 -6.49 13.12
C VAL A 272 12.73 -6.72 12.64
N ALA A 273 13.00 -6.48 11.35
CA ALA A 273 14.35 -6.55 10.80
C ALA A 273 15.29 -5.54 11.48
N PHE A 274 14.83 -4.30 11.67
CA PHE A 274 15.59 -3.24 12.35
C PHE A 274 15.97 -3.63 13.78
N ASP A 275 15.00 -4.01 14.62
CA ASP A 275 15.26 -4.38 16.01
C ASP A 275 16.20 -5.59 16.12
N GLU A 276 16.05 -6.58 15.23
CA GLU A 276 16.91 -7.77 15.27
C GLU A 276 18.35 -7.44 14.83
N VAL A 277 18.53 -6.58 13.82
CA VAL A 277 19.87 -6.10 13.43
C VAL A 277 20.50 -5.30 14.57
N CYS A 278 19.75 -4.39 15.21
CA CYS A 278 20.22 -3.66 16.41
C CYS A 278 20.68 -4.62 17.50
N ARG A 279 19.87 -5.61 17.84
CA ARG A 279 20.20 -6.60 18.87
C ARG A 279 21.47 -7.40 18.56
N LYS A 280 21.68 -7.78 17.30
CA LYS A 280 22.88 -8.50 16.85
C LYS A 280 24.10 -7.60 16.78
N ALA A 281 23.92 -6.32 16.47
CA ALA A 281 24.99 -5.32 16.49
C ALA A 281 25.47 -5.06 17.92
N ASP A 282 24.54 -4.80 18.85
CA ASP A 282 24.84 -4.54 20.27
C ASP A 282 25.61 -5.70 20.90
N ALA A 283 25.22 -6.95 20.61
CA ALA A 283 25.94 -8.14 21.07
C ALA A 283 27.40 -8.22 20.59
N ARG A 284 27.81 -7.36 19.64
CA ARG A 284 29.16 -7.26 19.08
C ARG A 284 29.87 -5.94 19.41
N GLY A 285 29.26 -5.12 20.27
CA GLY A 285 29.77 -3.78 20.60
C GLY A 285 29.68 -2.80 19.42
N VAL A 286 28.75 -3.04 18.50
CA VAL A 286 28.48 -2.19 17.35
C VAL A 286 27.08 -1.62 17.48
N ARG A 287 26.87 -0.36 17.13
CA ARG A 287 25.58 0.33 17.16
C ARG A 287 25.08 0.56 15.74
N VAL A 288 23.78 0.32 15.52
CA VAL A 288 23.07 0.84 14.36
C VAL A 288 22.79 2.33 14.59
N THR A 289 23.29 3.19 13.71
CA THR A 289 23.11 4.64 13.80
C THR A 289 21.87 5.12 13.08
N GLY A 290 21.48 4.45 12.01
CA GLY A 290 20.32 4.74 11.21
C GLY A 290 20.09 3.70 10.13
N THR A 291 19.16 3.99 9.22
CA THR A 291 18.71 3.06 8.19
C THR A 291 18.49 3.81 6.87
N GLU A 292 18.85 3.21 5.76
CA GLU A 292 18.61 3.72 4.43
C GLU A 292 17.65 2.77 3.68
N ILE A 293 16.47 3.24 3.29
CA ILE A 293 15.58 2.52 2.37
C ILE A 293 16.02 2.84 0.94
N VAL A 294 16.33 1.81 0.17
CA VAL A 294 16.71 1.93 -1.24
C VAL A 294 15.45 1.79 -2.10
N GLY A 295 15.17 2.84 -2.91
CA GLY A 295 13.95 2.92 -3.70
C GLY A 295 12.73 3.35 -2.91
N LEU A 296 11.57 2.81 -3.29
CA LEU A 296 10.27 3.16 -2.74
C LEU A 296 9.80 2.16 -1.67
N VAL A 297 8.82 2.58 -0.87
CA VAL A 297 8.26 1.76 0.21
C VAL A 297 6.74 1.91 0.24
N PRO A 298 5.96 0.84 0.47
CA PRO A 298 4.53 0.94 0.66
C PRO A 298 4.22 1.58 2.02
N LYS A 299 3.21 2.43 2.07
CA LYS A 299 2.76 3.16 3.28
C LYS A 299 2.57 2.24 4.48
N ARG A 300 2.00 1.04 4.24
CA ARG A 300 1.75 0.04 5.29
C ARG A 300 3.02 -0.30 6.09
N ALA A 301 4.18 -0.41 5.45
CA ALA A 301 5.43 -0.77 6.13
C ALA A 301 5.88 0.30 7.14
N LEU A 302 5.71 1.58 6.82
CA LEU A 302 6.02 2.69 7.73
C LEU A 302 4.97 2.84 8.83
N LEU A 303 3.68 2.65 8.52
CA LEU A 303 2.62 2.70 9.51
C LEU A 303 2.74 1.58 10.54
N GLU A 304 3.04 0.36 10.11
CA GLU A 304 3.29 -0.77 11.02
C GLU A 304 4.50 -0.51 11.91
N ALA A 305 5.60 0.00 11.33
CA ALA A 305 6.78 0.36 12.08
C ALA A 305 6.49 1.47 13.11
N GLY A 306 5.80 2.54 12.72
CA GLY A 306 5.46 3.63 13.63
C GLY A 306 4.58 3.17 14.80
N ARG A 307 3.55 2.37 14.51
CA ARG A 307 2.69 1.78 15.56
C ARG A 307 3.47 0.85 16.49
N TYR A 308 4.38 0.04 15.93
CA TYR A 308 5.25 -0.83 16.72
C TYR A 308 6.07 -0.02 17.73
N PHE A 309 6.74 1.05 17.29
CA PHE A 309 7.57 1.86 18.17
C PHE A 309 6.75 2.67 19.17
N LEU A 310 5.54 3.11 18.82
CA LEU A 310 4.61 3.74 19.76
C LEU A 310 4.20 2.76 20.87
N ARG A 311 3.78 1.53 20.51
CA ARG A 311 3.44 0.48 21.51
C ARG A 311 4.62 0.14 22.41
N LYS A 312 5.83 0.06 21.85
CA LYS A 312 7.06 -0.18 22.61
C LYS A 312 7.34 0.92 23.66
N GLN A 313 6.85 2.14 23.39
CA GLN A 313 6.91 3.29 24.31
C GLN A 313 5.66 3.41 25.19
N GLN A 314 4.73 2.48 25.13
CA GLN A 314 3.42 2.54 25.80
C GLN A 314 2.65 3.81 25.46
N ARG A 315 2.69 4.22 24.19
CA ARG A 315 2.02 5.40 23.67
C ARG A 315 0.87 5.03 22.74
N SER A 316 -0.16 5.89 22.75
CA SER A 316 -1.29 5.74 21.85
C SER A 316 -0.86 5.65 20.39
N THR A 317 -1.45 4.70 19.66
CA THR A 317 -1.35 4.56 18.22
C THR A 317 -2.51 5.22 17.47
N GLY A 318 -3.48 5.77 18.20
CA GLY A 318 -4.61 6.52 17.66
C GLY A 318 -4.30 8.00 17.40
N ILE A 319 -3.23 8.27 16.69
CA ILE A 319 -2.76 9.61 16.28
C ILE A 319 -2.81 9.74 14.75
N ALA A 320 -2.57 10.95 14.23
CA ALA A 320 -2.56 11.21 12.80
C ALA A 320 -1.55 10.33 12.06
N GLU A 321 -1.86 9.97 10.82
CA GLU A 321 -1.06 9.08 9.99
C GLU A 321 0.36 9.63 9.79
N GLU A 322 0.49 10.93 9.51
CA GLU A 322 1.77 11.60 9.32
C GLU A 322 2.66 11.51 10.57
N GLU A 323 2.04 11.57 11.77
CA GLU A 323 2.77 11.41 13.03
C GLU A 323 3.25 9.98 13.23
N ILE A 324 2.46 8.97 12.85
CA ILE A 324 2.88 7.57 12.89
C ILE A 324 4.08 7.35 11.97
N VAL A 325 4.02 7.88 10.74
CA VAL A 325 5.14 7.82 9.79
C VAL A 325 6.36 8.55 10.34
N ARG A 326 6.18 9.74 10.93
CA ARG A 326 7.27 10.50 11.56
C ARG A 326 7.95 9.71 12.69
N ILE A 327 7.18 8.98 13.50
CA ILE A 327 7.73 8.09 14.55
C ILE A 327 8.53 6.94 13.91
N ALA A 328 8.06 6.35 12.82
CA ALA A 328 8.82 5.32 12.09
C ALA A 328 10.16 5.86 11.58
N VAL A 329 10.16 7.02 10.93
CA VAL A 329 11.35 7.69 10.40
C VAL A 329 12.36 7.94 11.52
N LYS A 330 11.93 8.53 12.63
CA LYS A 330 12.82 8.85 13.76
C LYS A 330 13.31 7.62 14.52
N SER A 331 12.45 6.61 14.71
CA SER A 331 12.82 5.40 15.46
C SER A 331 13.84 4.54 14.73
N MET A 332 13.75 4.48 13.40
CA MET A 332 14.69 3.72 12.57
C MET A 332 15.85 4.58 12.03
N GLY A 333 15.85 5.89 12.26
CA GLY A 333 16.88 6.81 11.73
C GLY A 333 16.93 6.79 10.21
N LEU A 334 15.77 6.88 9.53
CA LEU A 334 15.71 6.89 8.06
C LEU A 334 16.31 8.17 7.47
N ASP A 335 16.43 9.20 8.26
CA ASP A 335 17.02 10.51 7.93
C ASP A 335 18.46 10.69 8.46
N ASP A 336 19.17 9.61 8.81
CA ASP A 336 20.55 9.63 9.37
C ASP A 336 21.58 10.14 8.34
N LEU A 337 21.63 9.55 7.16
CA LEU A 337 22.64 9.89 6.14
C LEU A 337 22.15 10.93 5.12
N LYS A 338 20.87 10.89 4.77
CA LYS A 338 20.21 11.76 3.79
C LYS A 338 18.81 12.09 4.29
N PRO A 339 18.25 13.25 3.95
CA PRO A 339 16.85 13.55 4.25
C PRO A 339 15.93 12.46 3.69
N PHE A 340 14.96 12.02 4.49
CA PHE A 340 13.92 11.09 4.08
C PHE A 340 12.59 11.85 4.01
N ASP A 341 12.12 12.16 2.81
CA ASP A 341 10.80 12.73 2.60
C ASP A 341 9.78 11.61 2.29
N PRO A 342 8.82 11.33 3.20
CA PRO A 342 7.79 10.34 2.94
C PRO A 342 6.97 10.61 1.66
N LYS A 343 6.80 11.88 1.26
CA LYS A 343 6.05 12.25 0.05
C LYS A 343 6.75 11.81 -1.25
N GLU A 344 8.07 11.65 -1.20
CA GLU A 344 8.89 11.19 -2.34
C GLU A 344 9.21 9.71 -2.28
N LYS A 345 9.05 9.06 -1.12
CA LYS A 345 9.47 7.68 -0.87
C LYS A 345 8.32 6.71 -0.69
N VAL A 346 7.12 7.18 -0.30
CA VAL A 346 5.94 6.34 -0.11
C VAL A 346 5.10 6.31 -1.37
N ILE A 347 4.87 5.10 -1.89
CA ILE A 347 4.18 4.87 -3.17
C ILE A 347 2.80 5.53 -3.19
N GLU A 348 2.01 5.35 -2.13
CA GLU A 348 0.66 5.88 -2.04
C GLU A 348 0.66 7.43 -2.02
N TYR A 349 1.63 8.05 -1.34
CA TYR A 349 1.73 9.52 -1.32
C TYR A 349 2.15 10.09 -2.67
N LEU A 350 3.02 9.39 -3.42
CA LEU A 350 3.35 9.78 -4.79
C LEU A 350 2.13 9.76 -5.72
N LEU A 351 1.23 8.78 -5.53
CA LEU A 351 -0.01 8.68 -6.31
C LEU A 351 -1.05 9.73 -5.90
N GLU A 352 -1.13 10.05 -4.61
CA GLU A 352 -2.02 11.10 -4.08
C GLU A 352 -1.60 12.49 -4.55
N ALA A 353 -0.29 12.77 -4.65
CA ALA A 353 0.23 14.06 -5.09
C ALA A 353 -0.14 14.40 -6.56
N GLU A 354 -0.45 13.41 -7.39
CA GLU A 354 -0.86 13.62 -8.79
C GLU A 354 -2.38 13.81 -8.97
N ASP A 355 -3.16 13.36 -8.00
CA ASP A 355 -4.61 13.59 -8.04
C ASP A 355 -4.87 15.06 -7.71
N GLN A 356 -4.60 15.96 -8.72
CA GLN A 356 -4.68 17.42 -8.62
C GLN A 356 -6.10 17.96 -8.37
N LYS A 357 -7.06 17.09 -8.06
CA LYS A 357 -8.39 17.54 -7.62
C LYS A 357 -8.24 18.24 -6.28
N LYS A 358 -8.50 19.55 -6.28
CA LYS A 358 -8.62 20.31 -5.03
C LYS A 358 -9.72 19.65 -4.19
N ARG A 359 -9.31 18.97 -3.12
CA ARG A 359 -10.27 18.40 -2.17
C ARG A 359 -10.73 19.50 -1.23
N LEU A 360 -11.98 19.43 -0.83
CA LEU A 360 -12.56 20.38 0.15
C LEU A 360 -11.83 20.28 1.50
N ILE A 361 -11.43 19.04 1.89
CA ILE A 361 -10.71 18.81 3.15
C ILE A 361 -9.31 19.41 3.19
N ASP A 362 -8.70 19.75 2.05
CA ASP A 362 -7.37 20.38 1.98
C ASP A 362 -7.44 21.91 2.12
N MET A 363 -8.63 22.47 2.19
CA MET A 363 -8.83 23.91 2.38
C MET A 363 -8.52 24.31 3.83
N THR A 364 -8.05 25.53 4.01
CA THR A 364 -7.98 26.09 5.37
C THR A 364 -9.38 26.23 5.95
N CYS A 365 -9.54 26.20 7.28
CA CYS A 365 -10.84 26.41 7.93
C CYS A 365 -11.54 27.68 7.43
N LYS A 366 -10.77 28.78 7.22
CA LYS A 366 -11.29 30.03 6.67
C LYS A 366 -11.75 29.84 5.22
N GLY A 367 -10.91 29.25 4.37
CA GLY A 367 -11.24 29.03 2.96
C GLY A 367 -12.44 28.13 2.78
N PHE A 368 -12.57 27.08 3.58
CA PHE A 368 -13.73 26.18 3.56
C PHE A 368 -15.04 26.92 3.93
N ALA A 369 -14.99 27.78 4.95
CA ALA A 369 -16.15 28.58 5.35
C ALA A 369 -16.51 29.63 4.29
N GLU A 370 -15.53 30.30 3.69
CA GLU A 370 -15.73 31.29 2.63
C GLU A 370 -16.30 30.65 1.36
N GLU A 371 -15.80 29.48 0.96
CA GLU A 371 -16.34 28.71 -0.17
C GLU A 371 -17.78 28.27 0.08
N THR A 372 -18.08 27.79 1.30
CA THR A 372 -19.45 27.45 1.70
C THR A 372 -20.42 28.64 1.61
N ALA A 373 -19.92 29.85 1.87
CA ALA A 373 -20.71 31.07 1.84
C ALA A 373 -20.84 31.67 0.41
N SER A 374 -20.19 31.08 -0.59
CA SER A 374 -20.18 31.57 -1.96
C SER A 374 -21.39 31.07 -2.78
N GLU A 375 -21.43 31.40 -4.07
CA GLU A 375 -22.39 30.88 -5.04
C GLU A 375 -22.03 29.47 -5.54
N SER A 376 -20.95 28.88 -5.04
CA SER A 376 -20.51 27.53 -5.42
C SER A 376 -21.54 26.48 -4.97
N PRO A 377 -21.87 25.49 -5.81
CA PRO A 377 -22.78 24.41 -5.43
C PRO A 377 -22.18 23.45 -4.41
N ALA A 378 -20.89 23.55 -4.13
CA ALA A 378 -20.13 22.74 -3.15
C ALA A 378 -19.07 23.62 -2.44
N PRO A 379 -18.86 23.43 -1.11
CA PRO A 379 -19.45 22.41 -0.24
C PRO A 379 -20.92 22.72 0.12
N GLY A 380 -21.78 21.71 0.04
CA GLY A 380 -23.19 21.79 0.45
C GLY A 380 -23.45 21.23 1.85
N GLY A 381 -24.74 21.13 2.20
CA GLY A 381 -25.17 20.65 3.52
C GLY A 381 -24.69 19.24 3.87
N GLY A 382 -24.52 18.35 2.90
CA GLY A 382 -24.00 16.99 3.11
C GLY A 382 -22.51 16.99 3.47
N SER A 383 -21.70 17.75 2.75
CA SER A 383 -20.27 17.95 3.05
C SER A 383 -20.08 18.57 4.44
N ILE A 384 -20.91 19.58 4.80
CA ILE A 384 -20.87 20.20 6.13
C ILE A 384 -21.27 19.19 7.21
N ALA A 385 -22.29 18.37 6.98
CA ALA A 385 -22.71 17.33 7.93
C ALA A 385 -21.57 16.33 8.18
N ALA A 386 -20.90 15.86 7.12
CA ALA A 386 -19.75 14.97 7.24
C ALA A 386 -18.60 15.61 8.04
N TYR A 387 -18.29 16.90 7.78
CA TYR A 387 -17.23 17.60 8.49
C TYR A 387 -17.56 17.83 9.98
N MET A 388 -18.83 18.13 10.34
CA MET A 388 -19.26 18.18 11.74
C MET A 388 -19.05 16.83 12.43
N GLY A 389 -19.37 15.72 11.77
CA GLY A 389 -19.12 14.39 12.29
C GLY A 389 -17.62 14.12 12.50
N ALA A 390 -16.79 14.56 11.55
CA ALA A 390 -15.33 14.47 11.65
C ALA A 390 -14.79 15.22 12.87
N LEU A 391 -15.29 16.43 13.13
CA LEU A 391 -14.91 17.22 14.31
C LEU A 391 -15.35 16.53 15.61
N GLY A 392 -16.55 15.92 15.63
CA GLY A 392 -17.01 15.11 16.76
C GLY A 392 -16.10 13.92 17.06
N ALA A 393 -15.70 13.19 16.01
CA ALA A 393 -14.74 12.09 16.11
C ALA A 393 -13.36 12.57 16.58
N ALA A 394 -12.91 13.72 16.07
CA ALA A 394 -11.64 14.34 16.48
C ALA A 394 -11.61 14.68 17.97
N LEU A 395 -12.68 15.27 18.51
CA LEU A 395 -12.78 15.60 19.95
C LEU A 395 -12.78 14.33 20.82
N GLY A 396 -13.56 13.30 20.45
CA GLY A 396 -13.52 12.02 21.16
C GLY A 396 -12.13 11.38 21.13
N THR A 397 -11.45 11.43 19.99
CA THR A 397 -10.08 10.94 19.83
C THR A 397 -9.08 11.73 20.67
N MET A 398 -9.22 13.05 20.72
CA MET A 398 -8.38 13.92 21.54
C MET A 398 -8.50 13.54 23.02
N VAL A 399 -9.71 13.38 23.54
CA VAL A 399 -9.93 13.00 24.95
C VAL A 399 -9.31 11.62 25.23
N ALA A 400 -9.45 10.67 24.31
CA ALA A 400 -8.84 9.34 24.43
C ALA A 400 -7.29 9.43 24.47
N ASN A 401 -6.68 10.21 23.59
CA ASN A 401 -5.22 10.42 23.57
C ASN A 401 -4.72 11.11 24.86
N LEU A 402 -5.42 12.14 25.33
CA LEU A 402 -5.09 12.82 26.60
C LEU A 402 -5.24 11.86 27.80
N SER A 403 -6.20 10.95 27.75
CA SER A 403 -6.39 9.93 28.79
C SER A 403 -5.29 8.87 28.77
N SER A 404 -4.89 8.43 27.59
CA SER A 404 -3.81 7.45 27.39
C SER A 404 -2.46 7.92 27.97
N HIS A 405 -2.23 9.24 28.06
CA HIS A 405 -0.97 9.83 28.53
C HIS A 405 -1.11 10.53 29.88
N LYS A 406 -2.22 10.33 30.55
CA LYS A 406 -2.45 10.96 31.87
C LYS A 406 -1.60 10.29 32.93
N ALA A 407 -0.80 11.08 33.65
CA ALA A 407 0.04 10.59 34.75
C ALA A 407 -0.79 9.82 35.79
N GLY A 408 -0.32 8.63 36.14
CA GLY A 408 -1.01 7.71 37.06
C GLY A 408 -2.09 6.83 36.39
N TRP A 409 -2.21 6.89 35.05
CA TRP A 409 -3.10 6.04 34.27
C TRP A 409 -2.31 5.12 33.30
N ASP A 410 -1.03 4.93 33.59
CA ASP A 410 -0.12 4.18 32.72
C ASP A 410 -0.60 2.78 32.42
N ASP A 411 -1.28 2.09 33.35
CA ASP A 411 -1.85 0.76 33.14
C ASP A 411 -3.06 0.73 32.19
N ARG A 412 -3.64 1.90 31.87
CA ARG A 412 -4.82 2.04 31.00
C ARG A 412 -4.48 2.62 29.62
N TRP A 413 -3.21 2.83 29.31
CA TRP A 413 -2.82 3.47 28.04
C TRP A 413 -3.36 2.71 26.82
N GLU A 414 -3.37 1.39 26.86
CA GLU A 414 -3.81 0.52 25.76
C GLU A 414 -5.32 0.63 25.52
N GLU A 415 -6.12 0.68 26.59
CA GLU A 415 -7.57 0.89 26.53
C GLU A 415 -7.90 2.19 25.80
N PHE A 416 -7.30 3.29 26.25
CA PHE A 416 -7.53 4.61 25.63
C PHE A 416 -6.94 4.72 24.23
N SER A 417 -5.80 4.07 23.96
CA SER A 417 -5.27 3.93 22.61
C SER A 417 -6.28 3.24 21.68
N GLY A 418 -6.95 2.20 22.15
CA GLY A 418 -7.99 1.51 21.38
C GLY A 418 -9.18 2.40 21.03
N TRP A 419 -9.61 3.28 21.95
CA TRP A 419 -10.65 4.28 21.66
C TRP A 419 -10.15 5.33 20.66
N ALA A 420 -8.91 5.79 20.80
CA ALA A 420 -8.32 6.74 19.88
C ALA A 420 -8.14 6.15 18.45
N GLU A 421 -7.77 4.88 18.33
CA GLU A 421 -7.69 4.19 17.02
C GLU A 421 -9.05 4.13 16.32
N LYS A 422 -10.12 3.80 17.05
CA LYS A 422 -11.49 3.83 16.54
C LYS A 422 -11.89 5.25 16.09
N GLY A 423 -11.56 6.26 16.91
CA GLY A 423 -11.83 7.65 16.58
C GLY A 423 -11.09 8.12 15.33
N GLN A 424 -9.83 7.75 15.16
CA GLN A 424 -9.07 8.04 13.94
C GLN A 424 -9.67 7.36 12.69
N ALA A 425 -10.21 6.15 12.83
CA ALA A 425 -10.86 5.47 11.72
C ALA A 425 -12.14 6.21 11.28
N LEU A 426 -12.99 6.62 12.25
CA LEU A 426 -14.21 7.39 11.97
C LEU A 426 -13.88 8.78 11.42
N LEU A 427 -12.86 9.44 11.96
CA LEU A 427 -12.38 10.74 11.46
C LEU A 427 -11.99 10.68 9.99
N ARG A 428 -11.17 9.71 9.60
CA ARG A 428 -10.76 9.53 8.20
C ARG A 428 -11.94 9.26 7.28
N GLU A 429 -12.85 8.38 7.68
CA GLU A 429 -14.05 8.06 6.91
C GLU A 429 -14.95 9.28 6.71
N LEU A 430 -15.17 10.07 7.78
CA LEU A 430 -16.00 11.27 7.73
C LEU A 430 -15.35 12.38 6.89
N LEU A 431 -14.03 12.55 6.96
CA LEU A 431 -13.30 13.46 6.08
C LEU A 431 -13.39 13.02 4.61
N HIS A 432 -13.29 11.73 4.32
CA HIS A 432 -13.53 11.21 2.97
C HIS A 432 -14.95 11.52 2.47
N LEU A 433 -15.95 11.40 3.34
CA LEU A 433 -17.35 11.67 3.00
C LEU A 433 -17.65 13.15 2.72
N VAL A 434 -16.80 14.09 3.17
CA VAL A 434 -16.89 15.51 2.79
C VAL A 434 -16.76 15.69 1.29
N ASP A 435 -15.73 15.08 0.69
CA ASP A 435 -15.48 15.18 -0.75
C ASP A 435 -16.39 14.23 -1.55
N GLU A 436 -16.76 13.07 -0.99
CA GLU A 436 -17.63 12.09 -1.64
C GLU A 436 -19.06 12.63 -1.84
N ASP A 437 -19.57 13.46 -0.92
CA ASP A 437 -20.86 14.15 -1.07
C ASP A 437 -20.86 15.04 -2.32
N THR A 438 -19.80 15.83 -2.49
CA THR A 438 -19.60 16.65 -3.70
C THR A 438 -19.44 15.80 -4.96
N ALA A 439 -18.69 14.70 -4.88
CA ALA A 439 -18.53 13.78 -6.01
C ALA A 439 -19.85 13.13 -6.42
N ALA A 440 -20.70 12.77 -5.45
CA ALA A 440 -22.03 12.23 -5.70
C ALA A 440 -22.95 13.24 -6.40
N PHE A 441 -22.88 14.52 -6.00
CA PHE A 441 -23.60 15.60 -6.66
C PHE A 441 -23.11 15.79 -8.12
N ASN A 442 -21.80 15.81 -8.33
CA ASN A 442 -21.23 15.98 -9.66
C ASN A 442 -21.66 14.86 -10.61
N ARG A 443 -21.79 13.61 -10.14
CA ARG A 443 -22.34 12.50 -10.96
C ARG A 443 -23.75 12.78 -11.47
N ILE A 444 -24.59 13.45 -10.69
CA ILE A 444 -25.93 13.88 -11.14
C ILE A 444 -25.78 14.93 -12.24
N MET A 445 -24.87 15.90 -12.07
CA MET A 445 -24.63 16.95 -13.06
C MET A 445 -24.09 16.38 -14.38
N ASP A 446 -23.21 15.39 -14.33
CA ASP A 446 -22.67 14.70 -15.50
C ASP A 446 -23.79 14.03 -16.32
N VAL A 447 -24.80 13.47 -15.68
CA VAL A 447 -25.96 12.88 -16.37
C VAL A 447 -26.75 13.93 -17.14
N PHE A 448 -26.82 15.18 -16.66
CA PHE A 448 -27.50 16.24 -17.41
C PHE A 448 -26.81 16.59 -18.73
N ALA A 449 -25.52 16.32 -18.86
CA ALA A 449 -24.75 16.47 -20.10
C ALA A 449 -24.90 15.31 -21.10
N MET A 450 -25.53 14.18 -20.68
CA MET A 450 -25.72 13.02 -21.55
C MET A 450 -26.68 13.33 -22.73
N PRO A 451 -26.49 12.69 -23.92
CA PRO A 451 -27.41 12.79 -25.06
C PRO A 451 -28.86 12.44 -24.71
N LYS A 452 -29.81 13.08 -25.37
CA LYS A 452 -31.27 12.92 -25.15
C LYS A 452 -32.11 13.00 -26.41
N SER A 453 -31.51 12.74 -27.57
CA SER A 453 -32.17 12.94 -28.88
C SER A 453 -33.04 11.74 -29.28
N THR A 454 -32.54 10.49 -29.04
CA THR A 454 -33.30 9.28 -29.34
C THR A 454 -34.02 8.73 -28.09
N ASP A 455 -34.91 7.78 -28.28
CA ASP A 455 -35.64 7.16 -27.15
C ASP A 455 -34.70 6.23 -26.33
N GLU A 456 -33.73 5.60 -26.97
CA GLU A 456 -32.66 4.84 -26.31
C GLU A 456 -31.78 5.76 -25.45
N GLU A 457 -31.39 6.91 -25.96
CA GLU A 457 -30.62 7.91 -25.21
C GLU A 457 -31.38 8.44 -24.00
N LYS A 458 -32.69 8.76 -24.18
CA LYS A 458 -33.56 9.18 -23.06
C LYS A 458 -33.69 8.11 -22.00
N ALA A 459 -33.85 6.84 -22.41
CA ALA A 459 -33.94 5.70 -21.49
C ALA A 459 -32.62 5.51 -20.71
N ALA A 460 -31.48 5.52 -21.40
CA ALA A 460 -30.15 5.41 -20.79
C ALA A 460 -29.88 6.55 -19.80
N ARG A 461 -30.17 7.80 -20.22
CA ARG A 461 -30.03 8.98 -19.34
C ARG A 461 -30.95 8.89 -18.12
N SER A 462 -32.20 8.42 -18.28
CA SER A 462 -33.12 8.22 -17.15
C SER A 462 -32.61 7.17 -16.17
N ALA A 463 -32.07 6.06 -16.65
CA ALA A 463 -31.48 5.01 -15.83
C ALA A 463 -30.23 5.53 -15.08
N ALA A 464 -29.34 6.23 -15.78
CA ALA A 464 -28.14 6.86 -15.19
C ALA A 464 -28.52 7.88 -14.11
N LEU A 465 -29.54 8.70 -14.33
CA LEU A 465 -30.04 9.67 -13.35
C LEU A 465 -30.55 8.97 -12.08
N GLN A 466 -31.29 7.87 -12.23
CA GLN A 466 -31.80 7.14 -11.06
C GLN A 466 -30.65 6.47 -10.28
N ALA A 467 -29.64 5.92 -10.97
CA ALA A 467 -28.47 5.35 -10.33
C ALA A 467 -27.64 6.43 -9.59
N ALA A 468 -27.42 7.60 -10.20
CA ALA A 468 -26.72 8.72 -9.59
C ALA A 468 -27.50 9.27 -8.38
N THR A 469 -28.83 9.40 -8.48
CA THR A 469 -29.69 9.86 -7.38
C THR A 469 -29.69 8.87 -6.21
N LEU A 470 -29.73 7.57 -6.49
CA LEU A 470 -29.64 6.54 -5.45
C LEU A 470 -28.30 6.66 -4.72
N TYR A 471 -27.20 6.78 -5.46
CA TYR A 471 -25.88 6.95 -4.89
C TYR A 471 -25.79 8.23 -4.02
N ALA A 472 -26.29 9.36 -4.54
CA ALA A 472 -26.35 10.63 -3.80
C ALA A 472 -27.25 10.56 -2.55
N THR A 473 -28.17 9.59 -2.47
CA THR A 473 -28.97 9.31 -1.27
C THR A 473 -28.21 8.42 -0.28
N GLN A 474 -27.42 7.47 -0.78
CA GLN A 474 -26.65 6.53 0.03
C GLN A 474 -25.46 7.20 0.74
N VAL A 475 -24.79 8.18 0.12
CA VAL A 475 -23.65 8.89 0.71
C VAL A 475 -24.02 9.57 2.03
N PRO A 476 -25.05 10.45 2.11
CA PRO A 476 -25.43 11.04 3.38
C PRO A 476 -25.97 10.02 4.40
N LEU A 477 -26.58 8.91 3.97
CA LEU A 477 -26.97 7.83 4.88
C LEU A 477 -25.73 7.16 5.49
N ARG A 478 -24.67 6.97 4.72
CA ARG A 478 -23.37 6.49 5.22
C ARG A 478 -22.75 7.49 6.20
N THR A 479 -22.81 8.78 5.89
CA THR A 479 -22.40 9.85 6.81
C THR A 479 -23.15 9.76 8.15
N MET A 480 -24.47 9.56 8.13
CA MET A 480 -25.27 9.37 9.34
C MET A 480 -24.79 8.20 10.19
N LYS A 481 -24.59 7.02 9.56
CA LYS A 481 -24.17 5.79 10.24
C LYS A 481 -22.79 5.97 10.87
N THR A 482 -21.84 6.50 10.10
CA THR A 482 -20.47 6.73 10.58
C THR A 482 -20.43 7.78 11.70
N ALA A 483 -21.16 8.88 11.56
CA ALA A 483 -21.26 9.90 12.61
C ALA A 483 -21.96 9.37 13.87
N PHE A 484 -22.92 8.45 13.74
CA PHE A 484 -23.57 7.80 14.88
C PHE A 484 -22.59 6.94 15.69
N GLU A 485 -21.64 6.28 15.06
CA GLU A 485 -20.62 5.48 15.77
C GLU A 485 -19.72 6.34 16.67
N VAL A 486 -19.60 7.64 16.43
CA VAL A 486 -18.86 8.58 17.28
C VAL A 486 -19.39 8.59 18.72
N PHE A 487 -20.71 8.37 18.93
CA PHE A 487 -21.31 8.37 20.26
C PHE A 487 -20.71 7.32 21.18
N ALA A 488 -20.28 6.16 20.68
CA ALA A 488 -19.62 5.15 21.50
C ALA A 488 -18.32 5.69 22.13
N ILE A 489 -17.55 6.46 21.36
CA ILE A 489 -16.28 7.03 21.79
C ILE A 489 -16.52 8.18 22.78
N VAL A 490 -17.34 9.16 22.41
CA VAL A 490 -17.56 10.35 23.27
C VAL A 490 -18.26 9.96 24.57
N ARG A 491 -19.13 8.95 24.57
CA ARG A 491 -19.75 8.40 25.79
C ARG A 491 -18.71 7.77 26.71
N ALA A 492 -17.83 6.90 26.17
CA ALA A 492 -16.75 6.30 26.94
C ALA A 492 -15.82 7.38 27.51
N MET A 493 -15.49 8.38 26.70
CA MET A 493 -14.63 9.49 27.12
C MET A 493 -15.29 10.41 28.15
N ALA A 494 -16.58 10.67 28.03
CA ALA A 494 -17.33 11.40 29.06
C ALA A 494 -17.41 10.62 30.38
N ALA A 495 -17.59 9.28 30.30
CA ALA A 495 -17.69 8.43 31.50
C ALA A 495 -16.34 8.17 32.18
N GLU A 496 -15.29 7.88 31.41
CA GLU A 496 -14.04 7.31 31.95
C GLU A 496 -12.78 8.07 31.52
N GLY A 497 -12.89 9.00 30.58
CA GLY A 497 -11.77 9.78 30.07
C GLY A 497 -11.24 10.82 31.06
N ASN A 498 -10.21 11.55 30.62
CA ASN A 498 -9.62 12.62 31.41
C ASN A 498 -10.68 13.63 31.88
N PRO A 499 -10.88 13.80 33.19
CA PRO A 499 -11.91 14.70 33.72
C PRO A 499 -11.77 16.15 33.25
N ASN A 500 -10.55 16.61 32.98
CA ASN A 500 -10.30 17.97 32.49
C ASN A 500 -10.78 18.21 31.05
N SER A 501 -11.15 17.14 30.34
CA SER A 501 -11.61 17.18 28.95
C SER A 501 -13.04 16.62 28.80
N VAL A 502 -13.79 16.53 29.89
CA VAL A 502 -15.16 15.98 29.86
C VAL A 502 -16.09 16.85 29.00
N SER A 503 -15.93 18.18 29.02
CA SER A 503 -16.68 19.11 28.16
C SER A 503 -16.41 18.90 26.67
N ASP A 504 -15.19 18.52 26.30
CA ASP A 504 -14.82 18.21 24.90
C ASP A 504 -15.58 16.98 24.38
N ALA A 505 -15.77 15.97 25.24
CA ALA A 505 -16.62 14.81 24.92
C ALA A 505 -18.10 15.24 24.71
N GLY A 506 -18.60 16.19 25.51
CA GLY A 506 -19.94 16.77 25.34
C GLY A 506 -20.08 17.53 24.02
N VAL A 507 -19.13 18.40 23.69
CA VAL A 507 -19.10 19.10 22.39
C VAL A 507 -19.01 18.10 21.23
N GLY A 508 -18.23 17.02 21.38
CA GLY A 508 -18.16 15.95 20.41
C GLY A 508 -19.50 15.26 20.16
N ALA A 509 -20.31 15.05 21.20
CA ALA A 509 -21.67 14.51 21.09
C ALA A 509 -22.62 15.46 20.35
N LEU A 510 -22.56 16.76 20.65
CA LEU A 510 -23.34 17.79 19.95
C LEU A 510 -23.00 17.85 18.46
N ALA A 511 -21.70 17.77 18.12
CA ALA A 511 -21.23 17.77 16.74
C ALA A 511 -21.70 16.50 16.00
N ALA A 512 -21.59 15.32 16.61
CA ALA A 512 -22.04 14.06 16.05
C ALA A 512 -23.57 14.06 15.80
N ARG A 513 -24.37 14.59 16.75
CA ARG A 513 -25.81 14.75 16.54
C ARG A 513 -26.13 15.69 15.38
N SER A 514 -25.47 16.84 15.32
CA SER A 514 -25.65 17.79 14.22
C SER A 514 -25.32 17.18 12.86
N ALA A 515 -24.26 16.38 12.80
CA ALA A 515 -23.87 15.61 11.60
C ALA A 515 -24.97 14.64 11.17
N VAL A 516 -25.48 13.82 12.10
CA VAL A 516 -26.53 12.83 11.82
C VAL A 516 -27.83 13.53 11.34
N LEU A 517 -28.28 14.58 12.02
CA LEU A 517 -29.52 15.29 11.66
C LEU A 517 -29.33 16.05 10.33
N GLY A 518 -28.19 16.70 10.11
CA GLY A 518 -27.89 17.39 8.86
C GLY A 518 -27.88 16.43 7.67
N ALA A 519 -27.19 15.30 7.78
CA ALA A 519 -27.16 14.28 6.74
C ALA A 519 -28.54 13.64 6.51
N CYS A 520 -29.40 13.50 7.55
CA CYS A 520 -30.77 13.02 7.41
C CYS A 520 -31.62 13.91 6.48
N LEU A 521 -31.43 15.25 6.53
CA LEU A 521 -32.11 16.17 5.60
C LEU A 521 -31.69 15.89 4.16
N ASN A 522 -30.40 15.60 3.93
CA ASN A 522 -29.88 15.27 2.59
C ASN A 522 -30.39 13.91 2.09
N VAL A 523 -30.50 12.90 2.95
CA VAL A 523 -31.17 11.62 2.57
C VAL A 523 -32.60 11.89 2.11
N LYS A 524 -33.37 12.66 2.85
CA LYS A 524 -34.79 12.94 2.54
C LYS A 524 -34.97 13.69 1.22
N ILE A 525 -34.18 14.74 0.99
CA ILE A 525 -34.30 15.53 -0.25
C ILE A 525 -33.90 14.72 -1.46
N ASN A 526 -32.82 13.92 -1.38
CA ASN A 526 -32.35 13.09 -2.49
C ASN A 526 -33.31 11.92 -2.77
N ALA A 527 -33.83 11.24 -1.74
CA ALA A 527 -34.80 10.16 -1.86
C ALA A 527 -36.10 10.59 -2.58
N ALA A 528 -36.48 11.86 -2.49
CA ALA A 528 -37.64 12.39 -3.20
C ALA A 528 -37.48 12.29 -4.74
N GLY A 529 -36.26 12.30 -5.27
CA GLY A 529 -35.96 12.16 -6.70
C GLY A 529 -35.95 10.71 -7.22
N LEU A 530 -36.07 9.70 -6.35
CA LEU A 530 -36.08 8.30 -6.75
C LEU A 530 -37.48 7.88 -7.28
N LYS A 531 -37.49 7.18 -8.40
CA LYS A 531 -38.71 6.58 -8.99
C LYS A 531 -39.17 5.36 -8.20
N ASP A 532 -38.21 4.55 -7.71
CA ASP A 532 -38.50 3.43 -6.83
C ASP A 532 -38.87 3.94 -5.44
N ARG A 533 -40.19 4.09 -5.22
CA ARG A 533 -40.72 4.61 -3.96
C ARG A 533 -40.47 3.67 -2.78
N ALA A 534 -40.47 2.36 -3.02
CA ALA A 534 -40.22 1.38 -1.96
C ALA A 534 -38.78 1.51 -1.44
N ALA A 535 -37.80 1.62 -2.33
CA ALA A 535 -36.42 1.87 -1.97
C ALA A 535 -36.23 3.23 -1.29
N ALA A 536 -36.88 4.28 -1.80
CA ALA A 536 -36.83 5.63 -1.20
C ALA A 536 -37.37 5.63 0.23
N ASP A 537 -38.56 5.03 0.44
CA ASP A 537 -39.20 4.97 1.75
C ASP A 537 -38.38 4.14 2.76
N ALA A 538 -37.73 3.06 2.32
CA ALA A 538 -36.83 2.26 3.14
C ALA A 538 -35.60 3.08 3.61
N LEU A 539 -34.97 3.83 2.71
CA LEU A 539 -33.83 4.69 3.04
C LEU A 539 -34.21 5.81 4.01
N VAL A 540 -35.37 6.43 3.81
CA VAL A 540 -35.88 7.48 4.70
C VAL A 540 -36.26 6.92 6.09
N ALA A 541 -36.87 5.73 6.14
CA ALA A 541 -37.19 5.06 7.40
C ALA A 541 -35.93 4.75 8.21
N GLU A 542 -34.88 4.21 7.54
CA GLU A 542 -33.59 3.96 8.16
C GLU A 542 -32.94 5.26 8.68
N ALA A 543 -32.92 6.32 7.87
CA ALA A 543 -32.42 7.63 8.28
C ALA A 543 -33.13 8.18 9.52
N ASN A 544 -34.47 8.09 9.56
CA ASN A 544 -35.26 8.53 10.73
C ASN A 544 -34.91 7.71 11.98
N SER A 545 -34.69 6.40 11.84
CA SER A 545 -34.31 5.55 12.97
C SER A 545 -32.95 5.94 13.54
N VAL A 546 -31.94 6.18 12.67
CA VAL A 546 -30.61 6.64 13.10
C VAL A 546 -30.68 8.03 13.74
N ALA A 547 -31.47 8.97 13.19
CA ALA A 547 -31.66 10.30 13.76
C ALA A 547 -32.24 10.24 15.18
N ALA A 548 -33.30 9.45 15.38
CA ALA A 548 -33.91 9.28 16.71
C ALA A 548 -32.94 8.59 17.72
N ALA A 549 -32.10 7.67 17.24
CA ALA A 549 -31.09 7.07 18.08
C ALA A 549 -30.00 8.09 18.49
N ALA A 550 -29.55 8.95 17.55
CA ALA A 550 -28.56 9.99 17.83
C ALA A 550 -29.02 11.00 18.87
N GLU A 551 -30.30 11.41 18.83
CA GLU A 551 -30.88 12.32 19.83
C GLU A 551 -30.92 11.70 21.24
N ARG A 552 -31.13 10.40 21.35
CA ARG A 552 -31.06 9.69 22.65
C ARG A 552 -29.61 9.59 23.13
N ALA A 553 -28.70 9.19 22.25
CA ALA A 553 -27.27 9.02 22.58
C ALA A 553 -26.65 10.36 23.03
N GLU A 554 -26.97 11.47 22.36
CA GLU A 554 -26.54 12.81 22.79
C GLU A 554 -26.98 13.13 24.21
N ARG A 555 -28.27 12.95 24.53
CA ARG A 555 -28.78 13.21 25.88
C ARG A 555 -28.06 12.40 26.93
N GLU A 556 -27.84 11.11 26.69
CA GLU A 556 -27.07 10.24 27.58
C GLU A 556 -25.66 10.77 27.86
N VAL A 557 -24.97 11.23 26.80
CA VAL A 557 -23.61 11.78 26.96
C VAL A 557 -23.65 13.09 27.76
N LEU A 558 -24.56 13.99 27.42
CA LEU A 558 -24.67 15.29 28.11
C LEU A 558 -25.04 15.12 29.59
N GLU A 559 -25.92 14.16 29.93
CA GLU A 559 -26.22 13.85 31.34
C GLU A 559 -24.98 13.35 32.10
N ILE A 560 -24.08 12.62 31.45
CA ILE A 560 -22.82 12.21 32.08
C ILE A 560 -21.91 13.42 32.28
N VAL A 561 -21.83 14.28 31.27
CA VAL A 561 -21.01 15.50 31.31
C VAL A 561 -21.48 16.43 32.42
N GLU A 562 -22.77 16.75 32.45
CA GLU A 562 -23.36 17.65 33.46
C GLU A 562 -23.17 17.19 34.91
N ARG A 563 -23.08 15.88 35.14
CA ARG A 563 -22.77 15.33 36.48
C ARG A 563 -21.31 15.50 36.89
N LYS A 564 -20.42 15.80 35.95
CA LYS A 564 -18.97 15.85 36.18
C LYS A 564 -18.39 17.25 36.13
N ILE A 565 -19.12 18.23 35.58
CA ILE A 565 -18.76 19.65 35.61
C ILE A 565 -19.50 20.35 36.79
#